data_62dc3b561663792c77af70ae0937f3fb
#
_entry.id   62dc3b561663792c77af70ae0937f3fb
#
_cell.length_a   1.000
_cell.length_b   1.000
_cell.length_c   1.000
_cell.angle_alpha   90.00
_cell.angle_beta   90.00
_cell.angle_gamma   90.00
#
_symmetry.space_group_name_H-M   'P 1'
#
loop_
_entity.id
_entity.type
_entity.pdbx_description
1 polymer ?
#
loop_
_entity_poly.entity_id
_entity_poly.type
_entity_poly.pdbx_seq_one_letter_code
_entity_poly.pdbx_strand_id
1 'polypeptide(L)'
;MKIVWHTIPDFPEYEINRLGEIRRKSTGRVLKPFDDRRGYLRVSLNGCNVKVHLLVAKMFVPNPHGYPVVDHKRGNKHDNRASQLEWCTIAENTRRAHALELYPTPAIARRERAHENSRNRY
;
A
#
# COMPACT_ATOMS: atom_id res chain seq x y z
N MET A 1 0.46 -11.97 20.97
CA MET A 1 1.42 -10.98 20.42
C MET A 1 0.93 -9.57 20.71
N LYS A 2 1.82 -8.73 21.15
CA LYS A 2 1.45 -7.36 21.52
C LYS A 2 1.55 -6.45 20.30
N ILE A 3 0.46 -5.75 19.98
CA ILE A 3 0.44 -4.79 18.87
C ILE A 3 1.07 -3.48 19.35
N VAL A 4 2.03 -2.97 18.57
CA VAL A 4 2.68 -1.71 18.84
C VAL A 4 2.23 -0.66 17.84
N TRP A 5 1.76 0.46 18.33
CA TRP A 5 1.29 1.58 17.52
C TRP A 5 2.37 2.66 17.40
N HIS A 6 2.52 3.21 16.21
CA HIS A 6 3.51 4.26 15.93
C HIS A 6 2.82 5.49 15.35
N THR A 7 3.22 6.66 15.82
CA THR A 7 2.71 7.91 15.26
C THR A 7 3.12 8.05 13.80
N ILE A 8 2.18 8.46 12.96
CA ILE A 8 2.46 8.74 11.55
C ILE A 8 3.05 10.15 11.45
N PRO A 9 4.31 10.34 11.00
CA PRO A 9 4.95 11.66 11.03
C PRO A 9 4.19 12.75 10.27
N ASP A 10 3.65 12.44 9.11
CA ASP A 10 2.92 13.42 8.30
C ASP A 10 1.49 13.66 8.81
N PHE A 11 0.99 12.80 9.69
CA PHE A 11 -0.36 12.88 10.25
C PHE A 11 -0.30 12.54 11.74
N PRO A 12 0.26 13.44 12.56
CA PRO A 12 0.59 13.10 13.96
C PRO A 12 -0.60 12.83 14.87
N GLU A 13 -1.82 13.13 14.41
CA GLU A 13 -3.04 12.78 15.16
C GLU A 13 -3.42 11.30 15.00
N TYR A 14 -2.70 10.57 14.17
CA TYR A 14 -2.98 9.17 13.86
C TYR A 14 -1.80 8.28 14.14
N GLU A 15 -2.11 7.00 14.42
CA GLU A 15 -1.12 5.95 14.65
C GLU A 15 -1.35 4.79 13.72
N ILE A 16 -0.28 4.05 13.42
CA ILE A 16 -0.30 2.91 12.51
C ILE A 16 0.45 1.75 13.13
N ASN A 17 0.06 0.51 12.79
CA ASN A 17 0.77 -0.69 13.24
C ASN A 17 1.21 -1.53 12.04
N ARG A 18 1.98 -2.58 12.30
CA ARG A 18 2.54 -3.45 11.25
C ARG A 18 1.50 -4.30 10.54
N LEU A 19 0.29 -4.41 11.08
CA LEU A 19 -0.79 -5.11 10.42
C LEU A 19 -1.53 -4.24 9.41
N GLY A 20 -1.15 -2.96 9.32
CA GLY A 20 -1.81 -2.03 8.41
C GLY A 20 -3.05 -1.36 8.97
N GLU A 21 -3.24 -1.46 10.27
CA GLU A 21 -4.33 -0.75 10.94
C GLU A 21 -3.91 0.67 11.29
N ILE A 22 -4.84 1.60 11.14
CA ILE A 22 -4.63 3.02 11.42
C ILE A 22 -5.72 3.47 12.36
N ARG A 23 -5.36 4.22 13.40
CA ARG A 23 -6.33 4.72 14.38
C ARG A 23 -6.08 6.18 14.74
N ARG A 24 -7.13 6.86 15.19
CA ARG A 24 -7.00 8.20 15.74
C ARG A 24 -6.41 8.09 17.16
N LYS A 25 -5.34 8.83 17.38
CA LYS A 25 -4.60 8.75 18.64
C LYS A 25 -5.46 9.17 19.85
N SER A 26 -6.24 10.24 19.72
CA SER A 26 -6.99 10.80 20.82
C SER A 26 -8.13 9.90 21.31
N THR A 27 -8.73 9.11 20.43
CA THR A 27 -9.88 8.25 20.77
C THR A 27 -9.55 6.76 20.74
N GLY A 28 -8.44 6.37 20.12
CA GLY A 28 -8.12 4.98 19.87
C GLY A 28 -9.01 4.31 18.84
N ARG A 29 -9.86 5.07 18.17
CA ARG A 29 -10.78 4.52 17.17
C ARG A 29 -10.02 4.11 15.91
N VAL A 30 -10.12 2.82 15.55
CA VAL A 30 -9.53 2.29 14.33
C VAL A 30 -10.37 2.73 13.14
N LEU A 31 -9.69 3.28 12.11
CA LEU A 31 -10.36 3.76 10.92
C LEU A 31 -10.68 2.59 10.00
N LYS A 32 -11.82 2.68 9.32
CA LYS A 32 -12.22 1.69 8.34
C LYS A 32 -11.68 2.09 6.97
N PRO A 33 -10.78 1.31 6.36
CA PRO A 33 -10.30 1.62 5.02
C PRO A 33 -11.39 1.35 3.99
N PHE A 34 -11.26 2.00 2.82
CA PHE A 34 -12.18 1.79 1.71
C PHE A 34 -11.39 1.45 0.44
N ASP A 35 -12.02 0.63 -0.43
CA ASP A 35 -11.44 0.26 -1.71
C ASP A 35 -11.62 1.42 -2.70
N ASP A 36 -10.54 1.77 -3.43
CA ASP A 36 -10.56 2.88 -4.37
C ASP A 36 -11.06 2.49 -5.76
N ARG A 37 -11.78 1.38 -5.87
CA ARG A 37 -12.30 0.80 -7.11
C ARG A 37 -11.22 0.15 -7.98
N ARG A 38 -9.97 0.18 -7.54
CA ARG A 38 -8.83 -0.44 -8.24
C ARG A 38 -8.19 -1.51 -7.40
N GLY A 39 -8.81 -1.83 -6.27
CA GLY A 39 -8.34 -2.85 -5.36
C GLY A 39 -7.43 -2.35 -4.25
N TYR A 40 -7.01 -1.10 -4.28
CA TYR A 40 -6.17 -0.55 -3.21
C TYR A 40 -7.01 0.01 -2.08
N LEU A 41 -6.59 -0.27 -0.85
CA LEU A 41 -7.25 0.31 0.32
C LEU A 41 -6.69 1.68 0.64
N ARG A 42 -7.59 2.61 0.92
CA ARG A 42 -7.25 3.97 1.35
C ARG A 42 -7.94 4.30 2.66
N VAL A 43 -7.36 5.25 3.38
CA VAL A 43 -7.99 5.85 4.57
C VAL A 43 -7.99 7.35 4.41
N SER A 44 -8.97 8.01 5.02
CA SER A 44 -9.02 9.48 5.03
C SER A 44 -8.36 10.00 6.30
N LEU A 45 -7.27 10.73 6.15
CA LEU A 45 -6.53 11.36 7.24
C LEU A 45 -6.57 12.86 7.05
N ASN A 46 -7.31 13.56 7.92
CA ASN A 46 -7.47 15.01 7.82
C ASN A 46 -7.91 15.49 6.44
N GLY A 47 -8.84 14.74 5.81
CA GLY A 47 -9.33 15.06 4.48
C GLY A 47 -8.47 14.58 3.32
N CYS A 48 -7.34 13.95 3.59
CA CYS A 48 -6.46 13.37 2.56
C CYS A 48 -6.69 11.88 2.45
N ASN A 49 -7.02 11.40 1.25
CA ASN A 49 -7.18 9.97 1.00
C ASN A 49 -5.81 9.35 0.70
N VAL A 50 -5.31 8.57 1.64
CA VAL A 50 -3.95 8.02 1.58
C VAL A 50 -4.01 6.51 1.41
N LYS A 51 -3.13 5.97 0.55
CA LYS A 51 -3.05 4.53 0.33
C LYS A 51 -2.40 3.86 1.54
N VAL A 52 -3.09 2.88 2.11
CA VAL A 52 -2.64 2.19 3.32
C VAL A 52 -1.30 1.51 3.10
N HIS A 53 -1.12 0.79 1.98
CA HIS A 53 0.13 0.07 1.73
C HIS A 53 1.35 1.00 1.64
N LEU A 54 1.17 2.22 1.14
CA LEU A 54 2.28 3.18 1.08
C LEU A 54 2.66 3.66 2.47
N LEU A 55 1.69 3.92 3.33
CA LEU A 55 1.96 4.30 4.72
C LEU A 55 2.71 3.19 5.46
N VAL A 56 2.23 1.96 5.34
CA VAL A 56 2.87 0.80 6.00
C VAL A 56 4.30 0.62 5.51
N ALA A 57 4.49 0.67 4.19
CA ALA A 57 5.83 0.48 3.62
C ALA A 57 6.79 1.57 4.06
N LYS A 58 6.37 2.82 4.05
CA LYS A 58 7.21 3.93 4.48
C LYS A 58 7.60 3.83 5.96
N MET A 59 6.69 3.33 6.78
CA MET A 59 6.91 3.23 8.22
C MET A 59 7.73 2.00 8.61
N PHE A 60 7.51 0.87 7.95
CA PHE A 60 7.99 -0.42 8.46
C PHE A 60 8.85 -1.24 7.52
N VAL A 61 8.86 -0.95 6.23
CA VAL A 61 9.61 -1.75 5.26
C VAL A 61 10.86 -0.98 4.83
N PRO A 62 12.06 -1.46 5.15
CA PRO A 62 13.30 -0.78 4.74
C PRO A 62 13.39 -0.67 3.22
N ASN A 63 13.93 0.45 2.75
CA ASN A 63 14.10 0.71 1.32
C ASN A 63 15.52 1.21 1.05
N PRO A 64 16.55 0.36 1.26
CA PRO A 64 17.94 0.79 1.14
C PRO A 64 18.35 1.21 -0.27
N HIS A 65 17.66 0.69 -1.28
CA HIS A 65 17.96 1.02 -2.67
C HIS A 65 17.15 2.20 -3.21
N GLY A 66 16.23 2.74 -2.43
CA GLY A 66 15.38 3.85 -2.87
C GLY A 66 14.44 3.48 -4.01
N TYR A 67 13.93 2.23 -4.03
CA TYR A 67 13.01 1.80 -5.07
C TYR A 67 11.69 2.57 -5.00
N PRO A 68 11.09 2.88 -6.16
CA PRO A 68 9.94 3.80 -6.21
C PRO A 68 8.59 3.16 -5.98
N VAL A 69 8.47 1.84 -6.06
CA VAL A 69 7.18 1.15 -6.08
C VAL A 69 7.08 0.20 -4.90
N VAL A 70 5.88 0.14 -4.29
CA VAL A 70 5.54 -0.86 -3.27
C VAL A 70 4.64 -1.91 -3.92
N ASP A 71 5.02 -3.16 -3.78
CA ASP A 71 4.27 -4.29 -4.31
C ASP A 71 3.74 -5.16 -3.19
N HIS A 72 2.59 -5.79 -3.43
CA HIS A 72 2.01 -6.81 -2.56
C HIS A 72 2.56 -8.16 -2.99
N LYS A 73 3.38 -8.78 -2.15
CA LYS A 73 4.13 -10.01 -2.51
C LYS A 73 3.27 -11.11 -3.11
N ARG A 74 2.02 -11.23 -2.65
CA ARG A 74 1.09 -12.25 -3.14
C ARG A 74 0.03 -11.70 -4.09
N GLY A 75 0.16 -10.44 -4.50
CA GLY A 75 -0.81 -9.80 -5.37
C GLY A 75 -2.13 -9.45 -4.68
N ASN A 76 -2.26 -9.66 -3.38
CA ASN A 76 -3.47 -9.31 -2.64
C ASN A 76 -3.40 -7.87 -2.16
N LYS A 77 -4.05 -6.97 -2.88
CA LYS A 77 -4.01 -5.53 -2.61
C LYS A 77 -4.69 -5.14 -1.30
N HIS A 78 -5.46 -6.03 -0.70
CA HIS A 78 -6.12 -5.79 0.59
C HIS A 78 -5.27 -6.28 1.77
N ASP A 79 -4.18 -6.99 1.53
CA ASP A 79 -3.29 -7.46 2.58
C ASP A 79 -2.12 -6.49 2.73
N ASN A 80 -2.30 -5.52 3.60
CA ASN A 80 -1.33 -4.43 3.79
C ASN A 80 -0.46 -4.61 5.02
N ARG A 81 -0.31 -5.84 5.50
CA ARG A 81 0.64 -6.15 6.57
C ARG A 81 2.07 -5.88 6.07
N ALA A 82 2.92 -5.34 6.94
CA ALA A 82 4.29 -5.02 6.56
C ALA A 82 5.03 -6.23 5.97
N SER A 83 4.77 -7.43 6.49
CA SER A 83 5.39 -8.66 6.00
C SER A 83 5.00 -9.02 4.57
N GLN A 84 3.93 -8.46 4.04
CA GLN A 84 3.42 -8.76 2.70
C GLN A 84 3.75 -7.66 1.68
N LEU A 85 4.50 -6.65 2.09
CA LEU A 85 4.86 -5.53 1.23
C LEU A 85 6.35 -5.52 0.93
N GLU A 86 6.68 -5.03 -0.26
CA GLU A 86 8.06 -5.01 -0.72
C GLU A 86 8.27 -3.82 -1.64
N TRP A 87 9.39 -3.12 -1.45
CA TRP A 87 9.80 -2.09 -2.40
C TRP A 87 10.43 -2.75 -3.62
N CYS A 88 10.10 -2.26 -4.80
CA CYS A 88 10.63 -2.83 -6.04
C CYS A 88 10.72 -1.78 -7.14
N THR A 89 11.36 -2.15 -8.25
CA THR A 89 11.39 -1.31 -9.44
C THR A 89 10.08 -1.44 -10.20
N ILE A 90 9.82 -0.50 -11.10
CA ILE A 90 8.65 -0.55 -11.97
C ILE A 90 8.67 -1.82 -12.83
N ALA A 91 9.86 -2.18 -13.34
CA ALA A 91 10.01 -3.37 -14.17
C ALA A 91 9.67 -4.65 -13.41
N GLU A 92 10.16 -4.77 -12.17
CA GLU A 92 9.85 -5.93 -11.33
C GLU A 92 8.36 -6.03 -11.02
N ASN A 93 7.74 -4.90 -10.69
CA ASN A 93 6.31 -4.86 -10.40
C ASN A 93 5.50 -5.37 -11.60
N THR A 94 5.85 -4.92 -12.81
CA THR A 94 5.19 -5.37 -14.03
C THR A 94 5.35 -6.86 -14.26
N ARG A 95 6.58 -7.38 -14.06
CA ARG A 95 6.84 -8.82 -14.23
C ARG A 95 6.05 -9.66 -13.24
N ARG A 96 5.95 -9.23 -12.00
CA ARG A 96 5.18 -9.95 -10.97
C ARG A 96 3.70 -9.98 -11.30
N ALA A 97 3.16 -8.88 -11.82
CA ALA A 97 1.78 -8.85 -12.26
C ALA A 97 1.50 -9.88 -13.34
N HIS A 98 2.42 -10.03 -14.30
CA HIS A 98 2.31 -11.05 -15.33
C HIS A 98 2.43 -12.47 -14.77
N ALA A 99 3.40 -12.68 -13.87
CA ALA A 99 3.61 -13.98 -13.25
C ALA A 99 2.39 -14.44 -12.45
N LEU A 100 1.65 -13.51 -11.89
CA LEU A 100 0.43 -13.81 -11.12
C LEU A 100 -0.82 -13.81 -12.01
N GLU A 101 -0.63 -13.68 -13.32
CA GLU A 101 -1.73 -13.68 -14.31
C GLU A 101 -2.78 -12.62 -14.02
N LEU A 102 -2.34 -11.45 -13.57
CA LEU A 102 -3.25 -10.33 -13.30
C LEU A 102 -3.74 -9.65 -14.59
N TYR A 103 -3.13 -9.99 -15.74
CA TYR A 103 -3.48 -9.46 -17.05
C TYR A 103 -3.83 -10.60 -17.99
N PRO A 104 -5.11 -10.93 -18.12
CA PRO A 104 -5.54 -12.13 -18.87
C PRO A 104 -5.39 -12.01 -20.38
N THR A 105 -5.31 -10.78 -20.94
CA THR A 105 -5.10 -10.58 -22.37
C THR A 105 -4.06 -9.48 -22.61
N PRO A 106 -3.38 -9.50 -23.79
CA PRO A 106 -2.41 -8.44 -24.10
C PRO A 106 -3.01 -7.04 -24.11
N ALA A 107 -4.23 -6.90 -24.61
CA ALA A 107 -4.89 -5.59 -24.65
C ALA A 107 -5.20 -5.09 -23.25
N ILE A 108 -5.75 -5.95 -22.40
CA ILE A 108 -6.04 -5.62 -21.02
C ILE A 108 -4.73 -5.37 -20.26
N ALA A 109 -3.72 -6.19 -20.49
CA ALA A 109 -2.42 -6.04 -19.85
C ALA A 109 -1.81 -4.67 -20.12
N ARG A 110 -1.83 -4.20 -21.36
CA ARG A 110 -1.30 -2.90 -21.71
C ARG A 110 -2.04 -1.76 -21.02
N ARG A 111 -3.36 -1.84 -20.99
CA ARG A 111 -4.18 -0.83 -20.36
C ARG A 111 -3.95 -0.78 -18.85
N GLU A 112 -3.89 -1.94 -18.23
CA GLU A 112 -3.63 -2.04 -16.80
C GLU A 112 -2.25 -1.52 -16.42
N ARG A 113 -1.22 -1.82 -17.22
CA ARG A 113 0.13 -1.33 -16.97
C ARG A 113 0.23 0.18 -17.03
N ALA A 114 -0.35 0.79 -18.04
CA ALA A 114 -0.36 2.24 -18.17
C ALA A 114 -1.01 2.88 -16.95
N HIS A 115 -2.12 2.30 -16.52
CA HIS A 115 -2.86 2.76 -15.38
C HIS A 115 -2.09 2.60 -14.08
N GLU A 116 -1.46 1.45 -13.87
CA GLU A 116 -0.66 1.19 -12.69
C GLU A 116 0.56 2.10 -12.59
N ASN A 117 1.24 2.33 -13.69
CA ASN A 117 2.38 3.24 -13.72
C ASN A 117 1.99 4.64 -13.28
N SER A 118 0.81 5.08 -13.65
CA SER A 118 0.30 6.38 -13.22
C SER A 118 0.05 6.42 -11.71
N ARG A 119 -0.49 5.33 -11.14
CA ARG A 119 -0.84 5.28 -9.73
C ARG A 119 0.32 5.00 -8.78
N ASN A 120 1.31 4.26 -9.23
CA ASN A 120 2.41 3.81 -8.40
C ASN A 120 3.57 4.81 -8.29
N ARG A 121 3.37 6.01 -8.76
CA ARG A 121 4.37 7.08 -8.68
C ARG A 121 4.14 7.93 -7.43
N TYR A 122 4.61 7.45 -6.34
CA TYR A 122 4.53 8.19 -5.09
C TYR A 122 5.89 8.40 -4.48
#